data_46c3510644b074fabafaece5c2df9a40
#
_entry.id   46c3510644b074fabafaece5c2df9a40
#
_cell.length_a   1.000
_cell.length_b   1.000
_cell.length_c   1.000
_cell.angle_alpha   90.00
_cell.angle_beta   90.00
_cell.angle_gamma   90.00
#
_symmetry.space_group_name_H-M   'P 1'
#
loop_
_entity.id
_entity.type
_entity.pdbx_description
1 polymer ?
#
loop_
_entity_poly.entity_id
_entity_poly.type
_entity_poly.pdbx_seq_one_letter_code
_entity_poly.pdbx_strand_id
1 'polypeptide(L)'
;DKVLAGNRQPWTIVLLHQPFYSPREGRENAALRKVLLPVVRRHKVDLVLQGHDHTYGRRGEGQAATPQYVVTVAGPKQYRLSDEARTTMDPVGEDTQLFQVLRIDPQRLRYEARTVTGRLYDAFELKRDGGGSKQRVEQQEGRIAPRDCARAQTAKGRTDRCWE
;
A
#
# COMPACT_ATOMS: atom_id res chain seq x y z
N ASP A 1 -6.13 17.46 12.13
CA ASP A 1 -5.60 18.68 11.53
C ASP A 1 -4.52 19.34 12.42
N LYS A 2 -4.84 19.69 13.69
CA LYS A 2 -3.94 20.40 14.61
C LYS A 2 -2.59 19.67 14.84
N VAL A 3 -2.62 18.35 15.03
CA VAL A 3 -1.41 17.53 15.25
C VAL A 3 -0.50 17.58 14.02
N LEU A 4 -1.06 17.41 12.83
CA LEU A 4 -0.30 17.45 11.58
C LEU A 4 0.27 18.84 11.29
N ALA A 5 -0.47 19.91 11.61
CA ALA A 5 0.02 21.28 11.46
C ALA A 5 1.22 21.59 12.34
N GLY A 6 1.31 20.96 13.51
CA GLY A 6 2.44 21.10 14.44
C GLY A 6 3.64 20.18 14.15
N ASN A 7 3.52 19.25 13.21
CA ASN A 7 4.57 18.27 12.94
C ASN A 7 5.78 18.93 12.27
N ARG A 8 6.99 18.68 12.81
CA ARG A 8 8.28 19.15 12.28
C ARG A 8 9.21 18.01 11.90
N GLN A 9 8.71 16.77 11.93
CA GLN A 9 9.51 15.59 11.58
C GLN A 9 9.71 15.49 10.07
N PRO A 10 10.83 14.90 9.61
CA PRO A 10 11.10 14.74 8.18
C PRO A 10 10.07 13.84 7.48
N TRP A 11 9.49 12.91 8.22
CA TRP A 11 8.48 11.97 7.72
C TRP A 11 7.20 12.04 8.52
N THR A 12 6.07 11.93 7.82
CA THR A 12 4.72 11.86 8.41
C THR A 12 4.03 10.59 7.94
N ILE A 13 3.76 9.70 8.90
CA ILE A 13 3.06 8.44 8.65
C ILE A 13 1.72 8.49 9.37
N VAL A 14 0.65 8.17 8.67
CA VAL A 14 -0.70 8.07 9.22
C VAL A 14 -1.16 6.62 9.20
N LEU A 15 -1.71 6.16 10.31
CA LEU A 15 -2.34 4.86 10.43
C LEU A 15 -3.86 5.02 10.52
N LEU A 16 -4.58 4.33 9.65
CA LEU A 16 -6.04 4.31 9.62
C LEU A 16 -6.52 2.86 9.53
N HIS A 17 -7.67 2.56 10.13
CA HIS A 17 -8.24 1.24 9.95
C HIS A 17 -8.89 1.09 8.56
N GLN A 18 -9.81 1.97 8.20
CA GLN A 18 -10.48 1.92 6.89
C GLN A 18 -9.65 2.62 5.81
N PRO A 19 -9.54 2.03 4.60
CA PRO A 19 -8.74 2.63 3.54
C PRO A 19 -9.45 3.76 2.82
N PHE A 20 -8.68 4.73 2.35
CA PHE A 20 -9.17 5.76 1.42
C PHE A 20 -9.58 5.15 0.08
N TYR A 21 -8.74 4.27 -0.42
CA TYR A 21 -8.93 3.55 -1.67
C TYR A 21 -8.94 2.07 -1.34
N SER A 22 -10.07 1.44 -1.53
CA SER A 22 -10.26 0.03 -1.21
C SER A 22 -9.77 -0.85 -2.35
N PRO A 23 -8.88 -1.82 -2.11
CA PRO A 23 -8.60 -2.85 -3.09
C PRO A 23 -9.70 -3.91 -3.16
N ARG A 24 -10.57 -3.98 -2.15
CA ARG A 24 -11.59 -5.00 -2.02
C ARG A 24 -12.78 -4.77 -2.95
N GLU A 25 -13.27 -5.85 -3.58
CA GLU A 25 -14.52 -5.85 -4.35
C GLU A 25 -15.73 -5.37 -3.51
N GLY A 26 -16.58 -4.55 -4.12
CA GLY A 26 -17.83 -4.08 -3.52
C GLY A 26 -17.67 -3.07 -2.38
N ARG A 27 -16.48 -2.48 -2.20
CA ARG A 27 -16.26 -1.48 -1.16
C ARG A 27 -15.91 -0.11 -1.72
N GLU A 28 -16.62 0.89 -1.23
CA GLU A 28 -16.40 2.29 -1.53
C GLU A 28 -16.35 3.13 -0.24
N ASN A 29 -15.33 3.95 -0.10
CA ASN A 29 -15.09 4.80 1.08
C ASN A 29 -15.14 6.31 0.74
N ALA A 30 -16.07 6.72 -0.11
CA ALA A 30 -16.19 8.11 -0.59
C ALA A 30 -16.36 9.12 0.55
N ALA A 31 -17.15 8.80 1.57
CA ALA A 31 -17.36 9.68 2.72
C ALA A 31 -16.07 9.92 3.50
N LEU A 32 -15.25 8.86 3.72
CA LEU A 32 -13.96 8.97 4.38
C LEU A 32 -13.00 9.85 3.56
N ARG A 33 -12.91 9.61 2.25
CA ARG A 33 -12.09 10.43 1.35
C ARG A 33 -12.49 11.89 1.38
N LYS A 34 -13.77 12.19 1.32
CA LYS A 34 -14.29 13.56 1.34
C LYS A 34 -13.81 14.35 2.56
N VAL A 35 -13.74 13.71 3.72
CA VAL A 35 -13.40 14.37 4.99
C VAL A 35 -11.89 14.41 5.24
N LEU A 36 -11.20 13.29 5.10
CA LEU A 36 -9.81 13.16 5.57
C LEU A 36 -8.75 13.33 4.47
N LEU A 37 -9.06 13.01 3.23
CA LEU A 37 -8.08 13.12 2.15
C LEU A 37 -7.57 14.55 1.93
N PRO A 38 -8.40 15.62 2.01
CA PRO A 38 -7.90 17.00 1.94
C PRO A 38 -6.93 17.35 3.06
N VAL A 39 -7.10 16.77 4.26
CA VAL A 39 -6.19 16.96 5.40
C VAL A 39 -4.85 16.30 5.14
N VAL A 40 -4.86 15.04 4.69
CA VAL A 40 -3.65 14.28 4.32
C VAL A 40 -2.81 15.01 3.27
N ARG A 41 -3.47 15.53 2.24
CA ARG A 41 -2.81 16.28 1.15
C ARG A 41 -2.25 17.62 1.62
N ARG A 42 -3.04 18.40 2.37
CA ARG A 42 -2.64 19.72 2.90
C ARG A 42 -1.36 19.61 3.74
N HIS A 43 -1.28 18.58 4.58
CA HIS A 43 -0.14 18.38 5.47
C HIS A 43 0.97 17.53 4.85
N LYS A 44 0.90 17.23 3.55
CA LYS A 44 1.94 16.50 2.82
C LYS A 44 2.36 15.20 3.53
N VAL A 45 1.38 14.42 3.98
CA VAL A 45 1.61 13.11 4.59
C VAL A 45 2.38 12.22 3.60
N ASP A 46 3.35 11.48 4.09
CA ASP A 46 4.23 10.67 3.23
C ASP A 46 3.67 9.28 2.95
N LEU A 47 3.17 8.64 4.01
CA LEU A 47 2.70 7.27 3.96
C LEU A 47 1.43 7.13 4.78
N VAL A 48 0.42 6.48 4.20
CA VAL A 48 -0.81 6.10 4.89
C VAL A 48 -0.92 4.59 4.89
N LEU A 49 -0.79 3.99 6.08
CA LEU A 49 -0.96 2.55 6.28
C LEU A 49 -2.39 2.26 6.72
N GLN A 50 -3.03 1.33 6.05
CA GLN A 50 -4.45 1.04 6.17
C GLN A 50 -4.70 -0.47 6.21
N GLY A 51 -5.86 -0.88 6.69
CA GLY A 51 -6.24 -2.29 6.82
C GLY A 51 -7.68 -2.53 6.39
N HIS A 52 -8.44 -3.29 7.19
CA HIS A 52 -9.86 -3.58 7.06
C HIS A 52 -10.26 -4.48 5.88
N ASP A 53 -9.68 -4.28 4.70
CA ASP A 53 -10.16 -4.92 3.47
C ASP A 53 -9.57 -6.31 3.21
N HIS A 54 -8.61 -6.73 4.05
CA HIS A 54 -8.04 -8.08 3.98
C HIS A 54 -7.54 -8.48 2.59
N THR A 55 -7.07 -7.50 1.84
CA THR A 55 -6.38 -7.59 0.56
C THR A 55 -5.17 -6.67 0.60
N TYR A 56 -4.24 -6.84 -0.30
CA TYR A 56 -3.13 -5.92 -0.45
C TYR A 56 -3.34 -4.99 -1.64
N GLY A 57 -3.04 -3.73 -1.46
CA GLY A 57 -3.03 -2.77 -2.56
C GLY A 57 -2.22 -1.54 -2.21
N ARG A 58 -1.38 -1.07 -3.14
CA ARG A 58 -0.64 0.17 -3.01
C ARG A 58 -0.95 1.10 -4.17
N ARG A 59 -1.12 2.38 -3.85
CA ARG A 59 -1.20 3.44 -4.87
C ARG A 59 -0.59 4.74 -4.37
N GLY A 60 -0.10 5.54 -5.30
CA GLY A 60 0.26 6.94 -5.09
C GLY A 60 -0.75 7.88 -5.71
N GLU A 61 -0.46 9.17 -5.73
CA GLU A 61 -1.22 10.20 -6.44
C GLU A 61 -0.44 10.62 -7.70
N GLY A 62 -0.70 9.95 -8.81
CA GLY A 62 -0.01 10.20 -10.09
C GLY A 62 1.50 10.00 -9.97
N GLN A 63 2.27 10.97 -10.46
CA GLN A 63 3.74 10.93 -10.41
C GLN A 63 4.33 11.44 -9.10
N ALA A 64 3.52 11.96 -8.18
CA ALA A 64 4.01 12.45 -6.90
C ALA A 64 4.64 11.31 -6.07
N ALA A 65 5.75 11.62 -5.39
CA ALA A 65 6.38 10.67 -4.48
C ALA A 65 5.49 10.34 -3.28
N THR A 66 4.74 11.30 -2.80
CA THR A 66 3.87 11.22 -1.63
C THR A 66 2.52 11.90 -1.89
N PRO A 67 1.44 11.51 -1.20
CA PRO A 67 1.38 10.37 -0.29
C PRO A 67 1.37 9.01 -1.00
N GLN A 68 1.89 7.99 -0.33
CA GLN A 68 1.68 6.59 -0.69
C GLN A 68 0.59 6.01 0.21
N TYR A 69 -0.38 5.34 -0.37
CA TYR A 69 -1.46 4.65 0.33
C TYR A 69 -1.24 3.15 0.20
N VAL A 70 -1.18 2.47 1.33
CA VAL A 70 -1.01 1.01 1.39
C VAL A 70 -2.13 0.41 2.21
N VAL A 71 -2.85 -0.53 1.62
CA VAL A 71 -3.78 -1.40 2.34
C VAL A 71 -3.09 -2.74 2.55
N THR A 72 -3.09 -3.22 3.80
CA THR A 72 -2.34 -4.40 4.19
C THR A 72 -3.24 -5.50 4.73
N VAL A 73 -2.75 -6.74 4.68
CA VAL A 73 -3.43 -7.92 5.22
C VAL A 73 -2.43 -8.88 5.83
N ALA A 74 -2.55 -9.12 7.13
CA ALA A 74 -1.68 -10.07 7.85
C ALA A 74 -2.43 -11.32 8.33
N GLY A 75 -3.75 -11.24 8.47
CA GLY A 75 -4.59 -12.33 8.96
C GLY A 75 -5.03 -13.32 7.88
N PRO A 76 -5.60 -14.47 8.27
CA PRO A 76 -6.02 -15.52 7.34
C PRO A 76 -7.33 -15.19 6.60
N LYS A 77 -8.12 -14.25 7.12
CA LYS A 77 -9.33 -13.79 6.42
C LYS A 77 -8.93 -12.99 5.20
N GLN A 78 -9.47 -13.34 4.04
CA GLN A 78 -9.14 -12.73 2.75
C GLN A 78 -10.41 -12.32 1.99
N TYR A 79 -10.28 -11.32 1.13
CA TYR A 79 -11.33 -10.87 0.22
C TYR A 79 -10.78 -10.77 -1.20
N ARG A 80 -11.68 -10.73 -2.19
CA ARG A 80 -11.33 -10.57 -3.60
C ARG A 80 -10.96 -9.13 -3.92
N LEU A 81 -10.04 -8.97 -4.86
CA LEU A 81 -9.71 -7.69 -5.47
C LEU A 81 -10.86 -7.22 -6.38
N SER A 82 -11.08 -5.91 -6.40
CA SER A 82 -11.93 -5.27 -7.40
C SER A 82 -11.19 -5.10 -8.72
N ASP A 83 -11.92 -5.00 -9.84
CA ASP A 83 -11.34 -4.69 -11.15
C ASP A 83 -10.73 -3.28 -11.17
N GLU A 84 -11.32 -2.33 -10.43
CA GLU A 84 -10.74 -1.01 -10.25
C GLU A 84 -9.36 -1.08 -9.57
N ALA A 85 -9.21 -1.88 -8.52
CA ALA A 85 -7.92 -2.03 -7.84
C ALA A 85 -6.86 -2.61 -8.77
N ARG A 86 -7.21 -3.59 -9.61
CA ARG A 86 -6.28 -4.18 -10.60
C ARG A 86 -5.76 -3.18 -11.63
N THR A 87 -6.46 -2.08 -11.85
CA THR A 87 -6.09 -1.05 -12.83
C THR A 87 -5.48 0.20 -12.21
N THR A 88 -5.78 0.48 -10.94
CA THR A 88 -5.38 1.73 -10.27
C THR A 88 -4.35 1.55 -9.17
N MET A 89 -4.04 0.33 -8.79
CA MET A 89 -3.06 0.00 -7.75
C MET A 89 -1.96 -0.91 -8.29
N ASP A 90 -0.73 -0.70 -7.83
CA ASP A 90 0.42 -1.53 -8.17
C ASP A 90 1.46 -1.50 -7.04
N PRO A 91 1.82 -2.69 -6.47
CA PRO A 91 1.19 -3.98 -6.69
C PRO A 91 -0.14 -4.16 -5.96
N VAL A 92 -0.87 -5.18 -6.36
CA VAL A 92 -2.05 -5.68 -5.66
C VAL A 92 -1.80 -7.09 -5.12
N GLY A 93 -2.65 -7.58 -4.20
CA GLY A 93 -2.55 -8.94 -3.68
C GLY A 93 -3.83 -9.42 -3.02
N GLU A 94 -4.24 -10.61 -3.38
CA GLU A 94 -5.34 -11.35 -2.74
C GLU A 94 -4.86 -12.75 -2.35
N ASP A 95 -5.58 -13.40 -1.45
CA ASP A 95 -5.22 -14.73 -0.94
C ASP A 95 -3.74 -14.85 -0.53
N THR A 96 -3.22 -13.80 0.14
CA THR A 96 -1.85 -13.77 0.63
C THR A 96 -1.74 -12.99 1.94
N GLN A 97 -0.95 -13.51 2.87
CA GLN A 97 -0.66 -12.86 4.14
C GLN A 97 0.68 -12.14 4.06
N LEU A 98 0.68 -10.86 4.39
CA LEU A 98 1.85 -9.99 4.29
C LEU A 98 2.07 -9.24 5.60
N PHE A 99 3.30 -9.17 6.07
CA PHE A 99 3.69 -8.23 7.12
C PHE A 99 4.56 -7.11 6.55
N GLN A 100 4.57 -5.98 7.23
CA GLN A 100 5.26 -4.78 6.76
C GLN A 100 6.47 -4.47 7.64
N VAL A 101 7.53 -4.05 6.98
CA VAL A 101 8.76 -3.56 7.62
C VAL A 101 9.03 -2.14 7.15
N LEU A 102 9.19 -1.22 8.09
CA LEU A 102 9.61 0.14 7.80
C LEU A 102 10.99 0.38 8.40
N ARG A 103 11.90 0.93 7.59
CA ARG A 103 13.18 1.44 8.04
C ARG A 103 13.23 2.93 7.74
N ILE A 104 13.49 3.73 8.76
CA ILE A 104 13.33 5.19 8.66
C ILE A 104 14.58 5.85 9.23
N ASP A 105 15.18 6.73 8.44
CA ASP A 105 16.18 7.68 8.83
C ASP A 105 15.79 9.10 8.32
N PRO A 106 16.50 10.19 8.67
CA PRO A 106 16.10 11.53 8.26
C PRO A 106 16.04 11.75 6.74
N GLN A 107 16.80 10.99 5.94
CA GLN A 107 16.90 11.13 4.49
C GLN A 107 16.12 10.07 3.73
N ARG A 108 15.74 8.96 4.41
CA ARG A 108 15.12 7.81 3.75
C ARG A 108 14.05 7.15 4.60
N LEU A 109 12.94 6.85 3.96
CA LEU A 109 11.91 5.94 4.47
C LEU A 109 11.82 4.76 3.49
N ARG A 110 12.18 3.57 3.95
CA ARG A 110 12.03 2.31 3.19
C ARG A 110 10.85 1.53 3.71
N TYR A 111 9.97 1.16 2.81
CA TYR A 111 8.83 0.27 3.04
C TYR A 111 9.08 -1.08 2.37
N GLU A 112 8.73 -2.16 3.04
CA GLU A 112 8.71 -3.51 2.50
C GLU A 112 7.44 -4.24 2.96
N ALA A 113 6.77 -4.95 2.04
CA ALA A 113 5.78 -5.97 2.35
C ALA A 113 6.40 -7.34 2.08
N ARG A 114 6.30 -8.24 3.05
CA ARG A 114 6.89 -9.57 2.97
C ARG A 114 5.87 -10.64 3.29
N THR A 115 5.98 -11.79 2.62
CA THR A 115 5.20 -12.98 2.94
C THR A 115 5.60 -13.53 4.31
N VAL A 116 4.78 -14.41 4.88
CA VAL A 116 5.09 -15.11 6.15
C VAL A 116 6.40 -15.91 6.12
N THR A 117 6.87 -16.27 4.93
CA THR A 117 8.18 -16.93 4.71
C THR A 117 9.33 -15.93 4.49
N GLY A 118 9.08 -14.63 4.61
CA GLY A 118 10.08 -13.57 4.47
C GLY A 118 10.38 -13.13 3.03
N ARG A 119 9.75 -13.72 2.00
CA ARG A 119 9.96 -13.31 0.61
C ARG A 119 9.42 -11.91 0.37
N LEU A 120 10.15 -11.13 -0.41
CA LEU A 120 9.77 -9.75 -0.74
C LEU A 120 8.59 -9.76 -1.71
N TYR A 121 7.49 -9.09 -1.33
CA TYR A 121 6.29 -8.93 -2.15
C TYR A 121 6.23 -7.54 -2.80
N ASP A 122 6.46 -6.51 -2.00
CA ASP A 122 6.50 -5.12 -2.44
C ASP A 122 7.57 -4.35 -1.68
N ALA A 123 8.21 -3.38 -2.34
CA ALA A 123 9.11 -2.45 -1.67
C ALA A 123 9.29 -1.17 -2.46
N PHE A 124 9.40 -0.06 -1.73
CA PHE A 124 9.81 1.23 -2.27
C PHE A 124 10.61 2.03 -1.23
N GLU A 125 11.31 3.02 -1.70
CA GLU A 125 11.95 4.02 -0.87
C GLU A 125 11.40 5.40 -1.20
N LEU A 126 11.16 6.19 -0.18
CA LEU A 126 11.04 7.64 -0.28
C LEU A 126 12.38 8.23 0.13
N LYS A 127 13.00 8.98 -0.76
CA LYS A 127 14.26 9.70 -0.51
C LYS A 127 13.98 11.18 -0.39
N ARG A 128 14.62 11.82 0.58
CA ARG A 128 14.52 13.26 0.84
C ARG A 128 15.87 13.91 0.60
N ASP A 129 15.92 14.94 -0.23
CA ASP A 129 17.12 15.74 -0.45
C ASP A 129 17.31 16.81 0.65
N GLY A 130 18.44 17.53 0.59
CA GLY A 130 18.74 18.60 1.53
C GLY A 130 17.79 19.79 1.48
N GLY A 131 17.06 19.98 0.37
CA GLY A 131 16.03 21.01 0.19
C GLY A 131 14.65 20.57 0.65
N GLY A 132 14.50 19.30 1.06
CA GLY A 132 13.21 18.74 1.52
C GLY A 132 12.33 18.14 0.43
N SER A 133 12.77 18.16 -0.84
CA SER A 133 12.06 17.48 -1.94
C SER A 133 12.12 15.97 -1.75
N LYS A 134 11.05 15.31 -2.13
CA LYS A 134 10.92 13.86 -1.96
C LYS A 134 10.79 13.16 -3.30
N GLN A 135 11.49 12.04 -3.44
CA GLN A 135 11.47 11.17 -4.61
C GLN A 135 11.09 9.75 -4.19
N ARG A 136 10.24 9.10 -4.96
CA ARG A 136 9.94 7.67 -4.80
C ARG A 136 10.82 6.85 -5.72
N VAL A 137 11.42 5.81 -5.17
CA VAL A 137 12.24 4.82 -5.90
C VAL A 137 11.63 3.44 -5.67
N GLU A 138 11.20 2.81 -6.75
CA GLU A 138 10.69 1.45 -6.72
C GLU A 138 11.84 0.45 -6.57
N GLN A 139 11.63 -0.54 -5.70
CA GLN A 139 12.58 -1.65 -5.51
C GLN A 139 11.98 -2.89 -6.16
N GLN A 140 12.43 -3.20 -7.37
CA GLN A 140 11.92 -4.35 -8.14
C GLN A 140 12.68 -5.65 -7.85
N GLU A 141 13.97 -5.52 -7.53
CA GLU A 141 14.85 -6.67 -7.33
C GLU A 141 14.41 -7.54 -6.15
N GLY A 142 14.33 -8.83 -6.38
CA GLY A 142 13.95 -9.82 -5.37
C GLY A 142 12.45 -9.92 -5.07
N ARG A 143 11.60 -9.12 -5.71
CA ARG A 143 10.14 -9.25 -5.57
C ARG A 143 9.64 -10.54 -6.20
N ILE A 144 8.69 -11.18 -5.52
CA ILE A 144 7.87 -12.24 -6.13
C ILE A 144 6.74 -11.61 -6.93
N ALA A 145 6.17 -12.38 -7.87
CA ALA A 145 5.02 -11.94 -8.65
C ALA A 145 3.82 -11.62 -7.73
N PRO A 146 3.06 -10.56 -8.03
CA PRO A 146 1.81 -10.26 -7.33
C PRO A 146 0.84 -11.43 -7.44
N ARG A 147 0.14 -11.73 -6.33
CA ARG A 147 -0.90 -12.76 -6.31
C ARG A 147 -2.23 -12.12 -6.68
N ASP A 148 -2.64 -12.34 -7.92
CA ASP A 148 -3.94 -11.93 -8.48
C ASP A 148 -4.66 -13.16 -9.01
N CYS A 149 -5.67 -13.61 -8.30
CA CYS A 149 -6.37 -14.85 -8.58
C CYS A 149 -7.17 -14.83 -9.89
N ALA A 150 -7.58 -13.63 -10.35
CA ALA A 150 -8.24 -13.50 -11.64
C ALA A 150 -7.27 -13.63 -12.83
N ARG A 151 -5.97 -13.40 -12.58
CA ARG A 151 -4.89 -13.48 -13.58
C ARG A 151 -4.00 -14.70 -13.40
N ALA A 152 -4.26 -15.53 -12.39
CA ALA A 152 -3.48 -16.73 -12.13
C ALA A 152 -3.55 -17.66 -13.35
N GLN A 153 -2.40 -17.83 -14.01
CA GLN A 153 -2.26 -18.84 -15.06
C GLN A 153 -2.16 -20.21 -14.40
N THR A 154 -3.01 -21.12 -14.83
CA THR A 154 -2.90 -22.53 -14.46
C THR A 154 -1.58 -23.07 -14.98
N ALA A 155 -0.66 -23.41 -14.10
CA ALA A 155 0.46 -24.30 -14.45
C ALA A 155 -0.13 -25.63 -14.92
N LYS A 156 0.44 -26.24 -15.99
CA LYS A 156 -0.05 -27.48 -16.59
C LYS A 156 -0.51 -28.48 -15.51
N GLY A 157 -1.82 -28.73 -15.44
CA GLY A 157 -2.41 -29.75 -14.57
C GLY A 157 -2.68 -29.34 -13.11
N ARG A 158 -2.52 -28.06 -12.74
CA ARG A 158 -2.96 -27.53 -11.44
C ARG A 158 -3.82 -26.29 -11.67
N THR A 159 -5.06 -26.34 -11.21
CA THR A 159 -5.85 -25.14 -10.97
C THR A 159 -5.20 -24.40 -9.80
N ASP A 160 -4.77 -23.17 -9.99
CA ASP A 160 -4.39 -22.32 -8.84
C ASP A 160 -5.69 -21.87 -8.17
N ARG A 161 -6.05 -22.60 -7.11
CA ARG A 161 -7.33 -22.46 -6.43
C ARG A 161 -7.22 -21.40 -5.35
N CYS A 162 -7.26 -20.13 -5.77
CA CYS A 162 -7.23 -19.02 -4.82
C CYS A 162 -8.46 -18.96 -3.90
N TRP A 163 -9.59 -19.53 -4.32
CA TRP A 163 -10.88 -19.31 -3.63
C TRP A 163 -11.72 -20.60 -3.48
N GLU A 164 -11.11 -21.71 -3.19
CA GLU A 164 -11.80 -22.95 -2.75
C GLU A 164 -11.92 -23.06 -1.25
#